data_ef48444e5f5c46376440420cee4f1f90
#
_entry.id   ef48444e5f5c46376440420cee4f1f90
#
_cell.length_a   1.000
_cell.length_b   1.000
_cell.length_c   1.000
_cell.angle_alpha   90.00
_cell.angle_beta   90.00
_cell.angle_gamma   90.00
#
_symmetry.space_group_name_H-M   'P 1'
#
loop_
_entity.id
_entity.type
_entity.pdbx_description
1 polymer ?
#
loop_
_entity_poly.entity_id
_entity_poly.type
_entity_poly.pdbx_seq_one_letter_code
_entity_poly.pdbx_strand_id
1 'polypeptide(L)'
;MVEGAGLEIVIDPILVFGIPVDFILFALTLLGIALFHNYTLPIALTGLAAIIIYKLAFTGFKTGAGLAGFGLHMQHEWVILANLFLLLMGFALLSRHFEEGRIPDEIPALLPDDWKGGVALLAMVFVLSSFLDNIAAALIGGTVARHVFQKVHIGYLAGIVAASNAGGAGSVVGDTTTTMMWIAGVSPLSVLEAYVAAVVAFLIFAVPASMQQHRFSPILKKPPTGLKIDRARVFIVAAILLAAVLANVIANFKFPALLDAVPVLGLAVWAVILLTAPLRQPDWHVMPETFKGTIFLLALVTAASMMPVEKLPAASWQTALGLGFVSAVFDNIPLTALALKQGGYDWGYLAYAVGFGGSMIWFGSSAGVALANMYPEAKSVGRWVTQGWPVAVAYVIGFFVMLAILGWHPDPALK
;
A
#
# COMPACT_ATOMS: atom_id res chain seq x y z
N MET A 1 -14.19 36.06 26.47
CA MET A 1 -13.27 35.01 26.89
C MET A 1 -14.07 34.04 27.75
N VAL A 2 -14.55 32.97 27.16
CA VAL A 2 -15.02 31.78 27.88
C VAL A 2 -14.34 30.64 27.14
N GLU A 3 -13.26 30.12 27.69
CA GLU A 3 -12.64 28.87 27.32
C GLU A 3 -13.66 27.76 27.53
N GLY A 4 -14.22 27.26 26.43
CA GLY A 4 -14.96 26.02 26.40
C GLY A 4 -13.98 24.87 26.57
N ALA A 5 -13.71 24.46 27.82
CA ALA A 5 -13.14 23.16 28.09
C ALA A 5 -14.10 22.10 27.51
N GLY A 6 -13.81 21.62 26.31
CA GLY A 6 -14.43 20.44 25.75
C GLY A 6 -14.12 19.31 26.71
N LEU A 7 -15.13 18.88 27.49
CA LEU A 7 -15.07 17.60 28.19
C LEU A 7 -14.83 16.52 27.16
N GLU A 8 -13.60 16.03 27.06
CA GLU A 8 -13.31 14.73 26.46
C GLU A 8 -14.10 13.70 27.26
N ILE A 9 -15.24 13.31 26.75
CA ILE A 9 -15.99 12.17 27.29
C ILE A 9 -15.19 10.93 26.88
N VAL A 10 -14.18 10.59 27.67
CA VAL A 10 -13.45 9.32 27.54
C VAL A 10 -14.44 8.24 27.98
N ILE A 11 -15.17 7.68 27.07
CA ILE A 11 -15.99 6.48 27.33
C ILE A 11 -15.01 5.30 27.28
N ASP A 12 -14.75 4.70 28.44
CA ASP A 12 -13.88 3.53 28.52
C ASP A 12 -14.43 2.41 27.62
N PRO A 13 -13.57 1.80 26.77
CA PRO A 13 -14.00 0.72 25.89
C PRO A 13 -14.43 -0.49 26.71
N ILE A 14 -15.50 -1.17 26.28
CA ILE A 14 -15.92 -2.44 26.87
C ILE A 14 -14.84 -3.49 26.57
N LEU A 15 -14.36 -4.16 27.63
CA LEU A 15 -13.31 -5.17 27.53
C LEU A 15 -13.91 -6.58 27.59
N VAL A 16 -13.46 -7.45 26.68
CA VAL A 16 -13.68 -8.89 26.73
C VAL A 16 -12.32 -9.57 26.80
N PHE A 17 -12.06 -10.30 27.87
CA PHE A 17 -10.73 -10.88 28.17
C PHE A 17 -9.59 -9.83 28.16
N GLY A 18 -9.88 -8.60 28.58
CA GLY A 18 -8.89 -7.51 28.60
C GLY A 18 -8.66 -6.85 27.23
N ILE A 19 -9.35 -7.26 26.16
CA ILE A 19 -9.25 -6.69 24.82
C ILE A 19 -10.50 -5.85 24.55
N PRO A 20 -10.34 -4.59 24.07
CA PRO A 20 -11.49 -3.79 23.61
C PRO A 20 -12.32 -4.51 22.53
N VAL A 21 -13.65 -4.48 22.68
CA VAL A 21 -14.56 -5.10 21.71
C VAL A 21 -14.37 -4.52 20.30
N ASP A 22 -14.01 -3.24 20.19
CA ASP A 22 -13.67 -2.58 18.91
C ASP A 22 -12.60 -3.38 18.16
N PHE A 23 -11.49 -3.75 18.83
CA PHE A 23 -10.40 -4.53 18.21
C PHE A 23 -10.85 -5.95 17.88
N ILE A 24 -11.72 -6.55 18.67
CA ILE A 24 -12.26 -7.89 18.37
C ILE A 24 -13.09 -7.84 17.07
N LEU A 25 -13.99 -6.86 16.94
CA LEU A 25 -14.79 -6.66 15.73
C LEU A 25 -13.90 -6.36 14.50
N PHE A 26 -12.90 -5.51 14.68
CA PHE A 26 -11.94 -5.18 13.62
C PHE A 26 -11.13 -6.41 13.20
N ALA A 27 -10.57 -7.17 14.17
CA ALA A 27 -9.83 -8.39 13.90
C ALA A 27 -10.69 -9.46 13.21
N LEU A 28 -11.97 -9.63 13.63
CA LEU A 28 -12.90 -10.53 12.95
C LEU A 28 -13.19 -10.09 11.52
N THR A 29 -13.29 -8.80 11.27
CA THR A 29 -13.43 -8.25 9.90
C THR A 29 -12.22 -8.60 9.05
N LEU A 30 -10.99 -8.36 9.55
CA LEU A 30 -9.75 -8.68 8.84
C LEU A 30 -9.61 -10.19 8.62
N LEU A 31 -9.94 -11.01 9.63
CA LEU A 31 -9.94 -12.46 9.50
C LEU A 31 -10.96 -12.94 8.46
N GLY A 32 -12.16 -12.35 8.46
CA GLY A 32 -13.19 -12.65 7.45
C GLY A 32 -12.69 -12.34 6.03
N ILE A 33 -12.00 -11.21 5.83
CA ILE A 33 -11.40 -10.85 4.55
C ILE A 33 -10.32 -11.87 4.13
N ALA A 34 -9.46 -12.27 5.06
CA ALA A 34 -8.40 -13.24 4.81
C ALA A 34 -8.94 -14.64 4.45
N LEU A 35 -10.01 -15.07 5.09
CA LEU A 35 -10.65 -16.37 4.85
C LEU A 35 -11.54 -16.38 3.59
N PHE A 36 -12.24 -15.29 3.32
CA PHE A 36 -13.25 -15.19 2.25
C PHE A 36 -12.87 -14.13 1.22
N HIS A 37 -11.68 -14.26 0.64
CA HIS A 37 -11.09 -13.28 -0.29
C HIS A 37 -11.94 -12.97 -1.55
N ASN A 38 -12.95 -13.79 -1.88
CA ASN A 38 -13.91 -13.48 -2.96
C ASN A 38 -15.02 -12.50 -2.53
N TYR A 39 -15.16 -12.24 -1.21
CA TYR A 39 -16.20 -11.40 -0.61
C TYR A 39 -15.62 -10.25 0.20
N THR A 40 -14.43 -9.77 -0.15
CA THR A 40 -13.69 -8.76 0.62
C THR A 40 -14.50 -7.49 0.85
N LEU A 41 -15.10 -6.92 -0.20
CA LEU A 41 -15.91 -5.71 -0.10
C LEU A 41 -17.18 -5.89 0.79
N PRO A 42 -18.04 -6.91 0.61
CA PRO A 42 -19.16 -7.15 1.52
C PRO A 42 -18.74 -7.33 2.98
N ILE A 43 -17.64 -8.04 3.23
CA ILE A 43 -17.14 -8.27 4.60
C ILE A 43 -16.61 -6.97 5.20
N ALA A 44 -15.84 -6.17 4.48
CA ALA A 44 -15.36 -4.89 4.97
C ALA A 44 -16.49 -3.93 5.30
N LEU A 45 -17.52 -3.83 4.45
CA LEU A 45 -18.69 -2.99 4.69
C LEU A 45 -19.53 -3.50 5.87
N THR A 46 -19.68 -4.81 6.02
CA THR A 46 -20.40 -5.42 7.16
C THR A 46 -19.64 -5.18 8.47
N GLY A 47 -18.30 -5.35 8.44
CA GLY A 47 -17.45 -5.08 9.60
C GLY A 47 -17.47 -3.62 10.00
N LEU A 48 -17.36 -2.70 9.03
CA LEU A 48 -17.51 -1.27 9.28
C LEU A 48 -18.87 -0.94 9.90
N ALA A 49 -19.95 -1.46 9.33
CA ALA A 49 -21.30 -1.25 9.86
C ALA A 49 -21.44 -1.79 11.29
N ALA A 50 -20.90 -2.98 11.58
CA ALA A 50 -20.91 -3.56 12.92
C ALA A 50 -20.16 -2.68 13.94
N ILE A 51 -18.97 -2.16 13.57
CA ILE A 51 -18.19 -1.26 14.42
C ILE A 51 -18.96 0.05 14.65
N ILE A 52 -19.53 0.66 13.61
CA ILE A 52 -20.31 1.90 13.75
C ILE A 52 -21.51 1.67 14.68
N ILE A 53 -22.29 0.60 14.47
CA ILE A 53 -23.47 0.26 15.30
C ILE A 53 -23.03 0.04 16.75
N TYR A 54 -21.95 -0.70 16.97
CA TYR A 54 -21.41 -0.94 18.31
C TYR A 54 -21.05 0.38 19.00
N LYS A 55 -20.34 1.27 18.31
CA LYS A 55 -19.95 2.58 18.84
C LYS A 55 -21.15 3.49 19.12
N LEU A 56 -22.13 3.50 18.24
CA LEU A 56 -23.36 4.27 18.44
C LEU A 56 -24.16 3.79 19.66
N ALA A 57 -24.15 2.46 19.90
CA ALA A 57 -24.95 1.87 20.96
C ALA A 57 -24.28 1.86 22.34
N PHE A 58 -22.92 1.74 22.40
CA PHE A 58 -22.23 1.37 23.63
C PHE A 58 -21.11 2.32 24.05
N THR A 59 -20.20 2.75 23.12
CA THR A 59 -18.96 3.44 23.53
C THR A 59 -18.84 4.86 23.00
N GLY A 60 -19.55 5.23 21.92
CA GLY A 60 -19.36 6.53 21.26
C GLY A 60 -18.04 6.63 20.47
N PHE A 61 -17.73 7.83 20.02
CA PHE A 61 -16.53 8.18 19.24
C PHE A 61 -15.68 9.16 20.07
N LYS A 62 -14.40 9.32 19.75
CA LYS A 62 -13.52 10.32 20.40
C LYS A 62 -14.09 11.74 20.34
N THR A 63 -14.85 12.04 19.30
CA THR A 63 -15.52 13.32 19.04
C THR A 63 -16.86 13.49 19.78
N GLY A 64 -17.36 12.45 20.47
CA GLY A 64 -18.60 12.46 21.20
C GLY A 64 -19.47 11.21 21.02
N ALA A 65 -20.62 11.18 21.67
CA ALA A 65 -21.55 10.06 21.62
C ALA A 65 -22.59 10.21 20.50
N GLY A 66 -23.16 9.06 20.09
CA GLY A 66 -24.29 8.99 19.15
C GLY A 66 -23.98 9.50 17.75
N LEU A 67 -25.03 9.86 17.01
CA LEU A 67 -24.90 10.32 15.61
C LEU A 67 -24.14 11.64 15.46
N ALA A 68 -24.21 12.53 16.45
CA ALA A 68 -23.46 13.79 16.44
C ALA A 68 -21.95 13.53 16.52
N GLY A 69 -21.52 12.62 17.44
CA GLY A 69 -20.13 12.20 17.53
C GLY A 69 -19.65 11.52 16.27
N PHE A 70 -20.45 10.65 15.64
CA PHE A 70 -20.11 10.06 14.34
C PHE A 70 -19.96 11.10 13.24
N GLY A 71 -20.88 12.09 13.16
CA GLY A 71 -20.80 13.17 12.17
C GLY A 71 -19.53 14.00 12.31
N LEU A 72 -19.17 14.39 13.53
CA LEU A 72 -17.92 15.10 13.83
C LEU A 72 -16.69 14.24 13.48
N HIS A 73 -16.70 12.94 13.80
CA HIS A 73 -15.62 12.03 13.43
C HIS A 73 -15.42 12.00 11.91
N MET A 74 -16.48 11.81 11.14
CA MET A 74 -16.42 11.83 9.68
C MET A 74 -15.98 13.18 9.12
N GLN A 75 -16.34 14.27 9.78
CA GLN A 75 -15.85 15.61 9.41
C GLN A 75 -14.35 15.78 9.61
N HIS A 76 -13.74 15.11 10.56
CA HIS A 76 -12.27 15.08 10.71
C HIS A 76 -11.58 14.19 9.68
N GLU A 77 -12.20 13.07 9.31
CA GLU A 77 -11.58 12.09 8.41
C GLU A 77 -11.81 12.38 6.92
N TRP A 78 -12.78 13.24 6.54
CA TRP A 78 -13.26 13.33 5.17
C TRP A 78 -12.18 13.73 4.15
N VAL A 79 -11.23 14.60 4.52
CA VAL A 79 -10.17 15.04 3.59
C VAL A 79 -9.22 13.91 3.27
N ILE A 80 -8.82 13.14 4.30
CA ILE A 80 -7.95 11.95 4.14
C ILE A 80 -8.66 10.92 3.25
N LEU A 81 -9.93 10.61 3.57
CA LEU A 81 -10.72 9.63 2.81
C LEU A 81 -10.95 10.09 1.35
N ALA A 82 -11.24 11.38 1.13
CA ALA A 82 -11.42 11.94 -0.20
C ALA A 82 -10.11 11.95 -1.00
N ASN A 83 -8.97 12.33 -0.38
CA ASN A 83 -7.66 12.23 -1.02
C ASN A 83 -7.35 10.79 -1.43
N LEU A 84 -7.53 9.85 -0.50
CA LEU A 84 -7.28 8.43 -0.75
C LEU A 84 -8.17 7.91 -1.89
N PHE A 85 -9.47 8.25 -1.88
CA PHE A 85 -10.39 7.90 -2.96
C PHE A 85 -9.91 8.42 -4.32
N LEU A 86 -9.63 9.72 -4.41
CA LEU A 86 -9.23 10.35 -5.66
C LEU A 86 -7.88 9.83 -6.17
N LEU A 87 -6.91 9.61 -5.27
CA LEU A 87 -5.60 9.09 -5.63
C LEU A 87 -5.69 7.65 -6.14
N LEU A 88 -6.39 6.75 -5.45
CA LEU A 88 -6.54 5.36 -5.89
C LEU A 88 -7.22 5.27 -7.25
N MET A 89 -8.30 6.04 -7.45
CA MET A 89 -8.99 6.10 -8.74
C MET A 89 -8.10 6.71 -9.84
N GLY A 90 -7.37 7.78 -9.53
CA GLY A 90 -6.46 8.45 -10.46
C GLY A 90 -5.25 7.60 -10.83
N PHE A 91 -4.65 6.90 -9.85
CA PHE A 91 -3.48 6.03 -10.09
C PHE A 91 -3.82 4.77 -10.89
N ALA A 92 -5.06 4.28 -10.82
CA ALA A 92 -5.50 3.22 -11.73
C ALA A 92 -5.49 3.68 -13.19
N LEU A 93 -5.94 4.92 -13.48
CA LEU A 93 -5.85 5.51 -14.82
C LEU A 93 -4.40 5.77 -15.25
N LEU A 94 -3.57 6.26 -14.33
CA LEU A 94 -2.13 6.44 -14.56
C LEU A 94 -1.48 5.10 -14.96
N SER A 95 -1.77 4.04 -14.22
CA SER A 95 -1.25 2.70 -14.49
C SER A 95 -1.64 2.22 -15.88
N ARG A 96 -2.90 2.43 -16.29
CA ARG A 96 -3.35 2.10 -17.67
C ARG A 96 -2.63 2.94 -18.73
N HIS A 97 -2.43 4.23 -18.50
CA HIS A 97 -1.63 5.06 -19.41
C HIS A 97 -0.19 4.53 -19.54
N PHE A 98 0.42 4.05 -18.44
CA PHE A 98 1.74 3.45 -18.48
C PHE A 98 1.76 2.14 -19.30
N GLU A 99 0.81 1.23 -19.04
CA GLU A 99 0.69 -0.03 -19.78
C GLU A 99 0.49 0.21 -21.28
N GLU A 100 -0.48 1.06 -21.64
CA GLU A 100 -0.79 1.41 -23.02
C GLU A 100 0.30 2.27 -23.69
N GLY A 101 1.21 2.85 -22.90
CA GLY A 101 2.42 3.52 -23.36
C GLY A 101 3.44 2.59 -24.02
N ARG A 102 3.25 1.25 -23.88
CA ARG A 102 4.03 0.16 -24.50
C ARG A 102 5.49 0.10 -24.04
N ILE A 103 5.84 0.78 -22.96
CA ILE A 103 7.15 0.61 -22.33
C ILE A 103 7.34 -0.85 -21.85
N PRO A 104 6.35 -1.51 -21.20
CA PRO A 104 6.49 -2.90 -20.77
C PRO A 104 6.76 -3.90 -21.89
N ASP A 105 6.32 -3.62 -23.12
CA ASP A 105 6.47 -4.51 -24.27
C ASP A 105 7.91 -4.58 -24.80
N GLU A 106 8.71 -3.53 -24.60
CA GLU A 106 10.12 -3.47 -25.04
C GLU A 106 11.10 -4.05 -24.00
N ILE A 107 10.69 -4.17 -22.75
CA ILE A 107 11.52 -4.64 -21.64
C ILE A 107 12.09 -6.04 -21.86
N PRO A 108 11.33 -7.04 -22.36
CA PRO A 108 11.83 -8.40 -22.57
C PRO A 108 13.06 -8.47 -23.46
N ALA A 109 13.20 -7.56 -24.44
CA ALA A 109 14.34 -7.51 -25.33
C ALA A 109 15.64 -7.06 -24.65
N LEU A 110 15.53 -6.37 -23.51
CA LEU A 110 16.67 -5.82 -22.77
C LEU A 110 17.17 -6.77 -21.67
N LEU A 111 16.44 -7.85 -21.36
CA LEU A 111 16.78 -8.74 -20.26
C LEU A 111 17.88 -9.73 -20.64
N PRO A 112 18.89 -9.99 -19.76
CA PRO A 112 19.83 -11.10 -19.91
C PRO A 112 19.15 -12.45 -20.00
N ASP A 113 19.76 -13.43 -20.68
CA ASP A 113 19.17 -14.75 -20.94
C ASP A 113 19.30 -15.73 -19.77
N ASP A 114 20.11 -15.37 -18.78
CA ASP A 114 20.37 -16.19 -17.60
C ASP A 114 19.49 -15.73 -16.40
N TRP A 115 19.78 -16.28 -15.23
CA TRP A 115 19.09 -15.88 -13.98
C TRP A 115 19.18 -14.38 -13.68
N LYS A 116 20.21 -13.68 -14.20
CA LYS A 116 20.35 -12.22 -14.03
C LYS A 116 19.21 -11.46 -14.71
N GLY A 117 18.67 -12.00 -15.81
CA GLY A 117 17.46 -11.41 -16.43
C GLY A 117 16.24 -11.47 -15.49
N GLY A 118 16.13 -12.52 -14.71
CA GLY A 118 15.13 -12.58 -13.64
C GLY A 118 15.35 -11.51 -12.57
N VAL A 119 16.60 -11.30 -12.12
CA VAL A 119 16.94 -10.21 -11.19
C VAL A 119 16.66 -8.85 -11.81
N ALA A 120 17.01 -8.64 -13.07
CA ALA A 120 16.75 -7.38 -13.77
C ALA A 120 15.26 -7.06 -13.86
N LEU A 121 14.41 -8.08 -14.11
CA LEU A 121 12.96 -7.91 -14.08
C LEU A 121 12.44 -7.52 -12.69
N LEU A 122 12.93 -8.16 -11.62
CA LEU A 122 12.60 -7.80 -10.26
C LEU A 122 13.09 -6.38 -9.90
N ALA A 123 14.30 -6.00 -10.33
CA ALA A 123 14.84 -4.65 -10.14
C ALA A 123 13.98 -3.60 -10.87
N MET A 124 13.52 -3.91 -12.07
CA MET A 124 12.58 -3.05 -12.79
C MET A 124 11.27 -2.87 -12.00
N VAL A 125 10.68 -3.96 -11.48
CA VAL A 125 9.46 -3.88 -10.66
C VAL A 125 9.70 -3.02 -9.42
N PHE A 126 10.84 -3.20 -8.74
CA PHE A 126 11.24 -2.38 -7.60
C PHE A 126 11.31 -0.88 -7.96
N VAL A 127 12.01 -0.55 -9.04
CA VAL A 127 12.15 0.85 -9.50
C VAL A 127 10.79 1.42 -9.93
N LEU A 128 10.00 0.67 -10.70
CA LEU A 128 8.67 1.12 -11.12
C LEU A 128 7.78 1.41 -9.93
N SER A 129 7.79 0.55 -8.90
CA SER A 129 6.98 0.74 -7.70
C SER A 129 7.39 1.94 -6.85
N SER A 130 8.59 2.48 -7.07
CA SER A 130 8.97 3.75 -6.43
C SER A 130 8.23 4.97 -7.01
N PHE A 131 7.60 4.82 -8.18
CA PHE A 131 6.89 5.88 -8.89
C PHE A 131 5.45 5.54 -9.26
N LEU A 132 5.12 4.25 -9.28
CA LEU A 132 3.78 3.73 -9.55
C LEU A 132 3.30 3.00 -8.30
N ASP A 133 1.98 2.94 -8.15
CA ASP A 133 1.36 2.10 -7.11
C ASP A 133 1.89 0.65 -7.17
N ASN A 134 2.11 0.04 -6.01
CA ASN A 134 2.67 -1.30 -5.89
C ASN A 134 1.83 -2.38 -6.61
N ILE A 135 0.50 -2.22 -6.67
CA ILE A 135 -0.39 -3.13 -7.42
C ILE A 135 -0.06 -3.07 -8.91
N ALA A 136 0.07 -1.86 -9.45
CA ALA A 136 0.40 -1.64 -10.85
C ALA A 136 1.78 -2.23 -11.20
N ALA A 137 2.79 -1.94 -10.37
CA ALA A 137 4.14 -2.47 -10.58
C ALA A 137 4.18 -4.00 -10.54
N ALA A 138 3.43 -4.64 -9.62
CA ALA A 138 3.32 -6.09 -9.55
C ALA A 138 2.62 -6.69 -10.77
N LEU A 139 1.54 -6.08 -11.24
CA LEU A 139 0.82 -6.54 -12.44
C LEU A 139 1.67 -6.38 -13.71
N ILE A 140 2.40 -5.28 -13.85
CA ILE A 140 3.36 -5.08 -14.94
C ILE A 140 4.44 -6.16 -14.89
N GLY A 141 5.05 -6.38 -13.71
CA GLY A 141 6.05 -7.43 -13.51
C GLY A 141 5.52 -8.82 -13.84
N GLY A 142 4.29 -9.14 -13.41
CA GLY A 142 3.59 -10.38 -13.74
C GLY A 142 3.32 -10.52 -15.25
N THR A 143 2.87 -9.45 -15.88
CA THR A 143 2.64 -9.45 -17.33
C THR A 143 3.93 -9.69 -18.10
N VAL A 144 5.01 -8.98 -17.77
CA VAL A 144 6.31 -9.20 -18.40
C VAL A 144 6.81 -10.62 -18.13
N ALA A 145 6.69 -11.13 -16.90
CA ALA A 145 7.08 -12.49 -16.54
C ALA A 145 6.34 -13.54 -17.41
N ARG A 146 5.05 -13.35 -17.68
CA ARG A 146 4.25 -14.23 -18.59
C ARG A 146 4.76 -14.22 -20.02
N HIS A 147 5.31 -13.10 -20.48
CA HIS A 147 5.87 -12.98 -21.83
C HIS A 147 7.30 -13.54 -21.93
N VAL A 148 8.06 -13.43 -20.85
CA VAL A 148 9.49 -13.79 -20.79
C VAL A 148 9.68 -15.26 -20.42
N PHE A 149 8.85 -15.82 -19.55
CA PHE A 149 8.94 -17.22 -19.12
C PHE A 149 7.79 -18.05 -19.71
N GLN A 150 8.07 -19.34 -20.00
CA GLN A 150 7.03 -20.27 -20.42
C GLN A 150 6.08 -20.59 -19.25
N LYS A 151 6.64 -20.72 -18.03
CA LYS A 151 5.92 -20.89 -16.75
C LYS A 151 6.58 -20.05 -15.67
N VAL A 152 5.80 -19.51 -14.77
CA VAL A 152 6.33 -18.69 -13.67
C VAL A 152 6.29 -19.49 -12.36
N HIS A 153 7.43 -19.57 -11.68
CA HIS A 153 7.56 -20.26 -10.41
C HIS A 153 6.92 -19.44 -9.28
N ILE A 154 6.25 -20.09 -8.32
CA ILE A 154 5.54 -19.38 -7.23
C ILE A 154 6.51 -18.54 -6.38
N GLY A 155 7.71 -19.04 -6.09
CA GLY A 155 8.74 -18.26 -5.40
C GLY A 155 9.18 -17.00 -6.16
N TYR A 156 9.10 -17.02 -7.50
CA TYR A 156 9.37 -15.83 -8.32
C TYR A 156 8.19 -14.85 -8.32
N LEU A 157 6.94 -15.35 -8.28
CA LEU A 157 5.76 -14.52 -8.06
C LEU A 157 5.81 -13.83 -6.70
N ALA A 158 6.24 -14.55 -5.64
CA ALA A 158 6.51 -13.93 -4.34
C ALA A 158 7.60 -12.86 -4.43
N GLY A 159 8.64 -13.09 -5.24
CA GLY A 159 9.69 -12.11 -5.54
C GLY A 159 9.16 -10.87 -6.26
N ILE A 160 8.22 -11.00 -7.20
CA ILE A 160 7.57 -9.85 -7.89
C ILE A 160 6.78 -9.02 -6.87
N VAL A 161 5.97 -9.63 -6.01
CA VAL A 161 5.23 -8.92 -4.96
C VAL A 161 6.18 -8.27 -3.96
N ALA A 162 7.23 -8.98 -3.56
CA ALA A 162 8.25 -8.43 -2.66
C ALA A 162 9.00 -7.24 -3.28
N ALA A 163 9.33 -7.31 -4.57
CA ALA A 163 9.98 -6.21 -5.29
C ALA A 163 9.06 -4.99 -5.41
N SER A 164 7.76 -5.19 -5.69
CA SER A 164 6.81 -4.09 -5.76
C SER A 164 6.58 -3.44 -4.39
N ASN A 165 6.36 -4.21 -3.34
CA ASN A 165 6.17 -3.68 -2.00
C ASN A 165 7.45 -3.01 -1.45
N ALA A 166 8.64 -3.59 -1.71
CA ALA A 166 9.92 -3.00 -1.32
C ALA A 166 10.19 -1.66 -2.02
N GLY A 167 9.91 -1.60 -3.33
CA GLY A 167 10.07 -0.36 -4.11
C GLY A 167 9.11 0.74 -3.67
N GLY A 168 7.88 0.38 -3.29
CA GLY A 168 6.87 1.31 -2.77
C GLY A 168 7.16 1.80 -1.35
N ALA A 169 7.76 0.95 -0.50
CA ALA A 169 7.93 1.23 0.92
C ALA A 169 8.77 2.49 1.23
N GLY A 170 9.72 2.86 0.37
CA GLY A 170 10.55 4.06 0.55
C GLY A 170 10.06 5.28 -0.23
N SER A 171 8.92 5.20 -0.91
CA SER A 171 8.39 6.29 -1.73
C SER A 171 6.98 6.68 -1.32
N VAL A 172 6.75 7.96 -1.07
CA VAL A 172 5.42 8.49 -0.68
C VAL A 172 4.37 8.42 -1.80
N VAL A 173 4.76 8.05 -3.01
CA VAL A 173 3.85 7.88 -4.17
C VAL A 173 3.82 6.43 -4.68
N GLY A 174 4.69 5.56 -4.16
CA GLY A 174 4.85 4.18 -4.65
C GLY A 174 3.99 3.14 -3.94
N ASP A 175 3.39 3.47 -2.81
CA ASP A 175 2.50 2.58 -2.04
C ASP A 175 1.39 3.41 -1.40
N THR A 176 0.18 2.86 -1.33
CA THR A 176 -0.95 3.49 -0.66
C THR A 176 -0.65 3.78 0.81
N THR A 177 0.10 2.91 1.50
CA THR A 177 0.47 3.07 2.92
C THR A 177 1.36 4.28 3.14
N THR A 178 2.39 4.45 2.32
CA THR A 178 3.29 5.61 2.38
C THR A 178 2.63 6.90 1.91
N THR A 179 1.72 6.81 0.94
CA THR A 179 0.86 7.94 0.54
C THR A 179 -0.02 8.39 1.71
N MET A 180 -0.61 7.46 2.48
CA MET A 180 -1.38 7.78 3.69
C MET A 180 -0.50 8.46 4.76
N MET A 181 0.72 7.97 4.99
CA MET A 181 1.68 8.60 5.91
C MET A 181 1.95 10.04 5.48
N TRP A 182 2.18 10.27 4.19
CA TRP A 182 2.44 11.60 3.65
C TRP A 182 1.24 12.55 3.81
N ILE A 183 0.02 12.08 3.48
CA ILE A 183 -1.23 12.84 3.69
C ILE A 183 -1.42 13.20 5.18
N ALA A 184 -1.06 12.28 6.08
CA ALA A 184 -1.13 12.48 7.52
C ALA A 184 -0.03 13.40 8.08
N GLY A 185 0.88 13.92 7.23
CA GLY A 185 1.92 14.89 7.62
C GLY A 185 3.29 14.28 7.93
N VAL A 186 3.49 12.97 7.71
CA VAL A 186 4.82 12.35 7.83
C VAL A 186 5.75 12.92 6.77
N SER A 187 6.99 13.24 7.18
CA SER A 187 8.01 13.73 6.26
C SER A 187 8.34 12.69 5.18
N PRO A 188 8.40 13.07 3.89
CA PRO A 188 8.90 12.17 2.84
C PRO A 188 10.32 11.66 3.10
N LEU A 189 11.15 12.43 3.81
CA LEU A 189 12.52 12.01 4.16
C LEU A 189 12.51 10.86 5.16
N SER A 190 11.62 10.87 6.15
CA SER A 190 11.46 9.77 7.10
C SER A 190 11.01 8.48 6.38
N VAL A 191 10.09 8.59 5.42
CA VAL A 191 9.66 7.43 4.60
C VAL A 191 10.79 6.91 3.72
N LEU A 192 11.64 7.81 3.16
CA LEU A 192 12.77 7.46 2.32
C LEU A 192 13.77 6.53 3.01
N GLU A 193 13.90 6.61 4.33
CA GLU A 193 14.78 5.74 5.13
C GLU A 193 14.44 4.25 4.98
N ALA A 194 13.19 3.91 4.68
CA ALA A 194 12.77 2.54 4.41
C ALA A 194 13.56 1.88 3.27
N TYR A 195 14.12 2.67 2.34
CA TYR A 195 14.97 2.11 1.27
C TYR A 195 16.24 1.42 1.78
N VAL A 196 16.75 1.78 2.95
CA VAL A 196 17.90 1.08 3.55
C VAL A 196 17.56 -0.39 3.75
N ALA A 197 16.41 -0.69 4.38
CA ALA A 197 15.94 -2.07 4.56
C ALA A 197 15.46 -2.70 3.25
N ALA A 198 14.74 -1.95 2.41
CA ALA A 198 14.16 -2.44 1.17
C ALA A 198 15.22 -2.90 0.15
N VAL A 199 16.32 -2.15 0.00
CA VAL A 199 17.44 -2.53 -0.88
C VAL A 199 18.15 -3.77 -0.35
N VAL A 200 18.41 -3.84 0.94
CA VAL A 200 19.01 -5.04 1.57
C VAL A 200 18.10 -6.26 1.36
N ALA A 201 16.81 -6.10 1.62
CA ALA A 201 15.84 -7.18 1.40
C ALA A 201 15.82 -7.61 -0.07
N PHE A 202 15.81 -6.65 -1.00
CA PHE A 202 15.86 -6.94 -2.44
C PHE A 202 17.06 -7.81 -2.81
N LEU A 203 18.25 -7.46 -2.36
CA LEU A 203 19.46 -8.23 -2.64
C LEU A 203 19.39 -9.67 -2.10
N ILE A 204 18.71 -9.88 -0.97
CA ILE A 204 18.58 -11.20 -0.33
C ILE A 204 17.58 -12.07 -1.08
N PHE A 205 16.39 -11.56 -1.47
CA PHE A 205 15.36 -12.42 -2.08
C PHE A 205 15.47 -12.51 -3.60
N ALA A 206 15.96 -11.45 -4.28
CA ALA A 206 15.89 -11.38 -5.75
C ALA A 206 16.75 -12.44 -6.41
N VAL A 207 17.95 -12.72 -5.87
CA VAL A 207 18.86 -13.72 -6.42
C VAL A 207 18.30 -15.15 -6.28
N PRO A 208 17.91 -15.64 -5.08
CA PRO A 208 17.31 -16.97 -4.95
C PRO A 208 16.03 -17.14 -5.79
N ALA A 209 15.13 -16.15 -5.78
CA ALA A 209 13.90 -16.19 -6.57
C ALA A 209 14.18 -16.32 -8.08
N SER A 210 15.14 -15.55 -8.59
CA SER A 210 15.53 -15.59 -10.01
C SER A 210 16.24 -16.88 -10.38
N MET A 211 17.07 -17.43 -9.49
CA MET A 211 17.70 -18.73 -9.72
C MET A 211 16.69 -19.89 -9.71
N GLN A 212 15.71 -19.86 -8.80
CA GLN A 212 14.60 -20.81 -8.79
C GLN A 212 13.80 -20.73 -10.08
N GLN A 213 13.47 -19.51 -10.55
CA GLN A 213 12.78 -19.30 -11.81
C GLN A 213 13.58 -19.84 -13.00
N HIS A 214 14.85 -19.50 -13.08
CA HIS A 214 15.71 -19.95 -14.19
C HIS A 214 15.82 -21.47 -14.29
N ARG A 215 15.91 -22.16 -13.13
CA ARG A 215 15.91 -23.64 -13.07
C ARG A 215 14.57 -24.23 -13.44
N PHE A 216 13.48 -23.57 -13.10
CA PHE A 216 12.11 -24.03 -13.38
C PHE A 216 11.70 -23.79 -14.81
N SER A 217 11.95 -22.58 -15.33
CA SER A 217 11.66 -22.18 -16.70
C SER A 217 12.58 -21.00 -17.07
N PRO A 218 13.60 -21.21 -17.91
CA PRO A 218 14.53 -20.16 -18.32
C PRO A 218 13.83 -19.10 -19.16
N ILE A 219 14.48 -17.96 -19.35
CA ILE A 219 14.01 -16.85 -20.18
C ILE A 219 13.93 -17.28 -21.64
N LEU A 220 12.79 -17.00 -22.26
CA LEU A 220 12.58 -17.16 -23.70
C LEU A 220 12.96 -15.86 -24.41
N LYS A 221 14.04 -15.90 -25.21
CA LYS A 221 14.35 -14.76 -26.11
C LYS A 221 13.25 -14.61 -27.14
N LYS A 222 12.59 -13.45 -27.11
CA LYS A 222 11.73 -13.02 -28.20
C LYS A 222 12.40 -11.85 -28.90
N PRO A 223 12.39 -11.78 -30.26
CA PRO A 223 12.88 -10.60 -30.94
C PRO A 223 12.08 -9.36 -30.49
N PRO A 224 12.70 -8.17 -30.53
CA PRO A 224 12.00 -6.91 -30.22
C PRO A 224 10.71 -6.83 -31.04
N THR A 225 9.62 -6.44 -30.42
CA THR A 225 8.32 -6.37 -31.09
C THR A 225 8.24 -5.27 -32.13
N GLY A 226 9.19 -4.33 -32.13
CA GLY A 226 9.23 -3.17 -33.03
C GLY A 226 8.06 -2.20 -32.82
N LEU A 227 7.33 -2.35 -31.70
CA LEU A 227 6.22 -1.49 -31.35
C LEU A 227 6.75 -0.13 -30.93
N LYS A 228 6.17 0.93 -31.49
CA LYS A 228 6.57 2.30 -31.11
C LYS A 228 5.98 2.67 -29.75
N ILE A 229 6.84 3.14 -28.84
CA ILE A 229 6.43 3.71 -27.55
C ILE A 229 5.55 4.94 -27.80
N ASP A 230 4.39 5.01 -27.15
CA ASP A 230 3.51 6.19 -27.18
C ASP A 230 4.03 7.27 -26.22
N ARG A 231 4.88 8.17 -26.76
CA ARG A 231 5.49 9.24 -26.00
C ARG A 231 4.48 10.19 -25.33
N ALA A 232 3.27 10.33 -25.90
CA ALA A 232 2.22 11.16 -25.30
C ALA A 232 1.72 10.54 -23.99
N ARG A 233 1.54 9.21 -23.95
CA ARG A 233 1.16 8.50 -22.71
C ARG A 233 2.25 8.56 -21.66
N VAL A 234 3.53 8.42 -22.06
CA VAL A 234 4.66 8.58 -21.15
C VAL A 234 4.69 9.99 -20.53
N PHE A 235 4.45 11.02 -21.35
CA PHE A 235 4.33 12.40 -20.87
C PHE A 235 3.17 12.56 -19.88
N ILE A 236 2.00 11.96 -20.16
CA ILE A 236 0.82 12.02 -19.26
C ILE A 236 1.15 11.39 -17.89
N VAL A 237 1.79 10.21 -17.88
CA VAL A 237 2.23 9.56 -16.63
C VAL A 237 3.16 10.46 -15.84
N ALA A 238 4.19 10.99 -16.49
CA ALA A 238 5.15 11.90 -15.85
C ALA A 238 4.47 13.17 -15.32
N ALA A 239 3.52 13.75 -16.07
CA ALA A 239 2.78 14.94 -15.66
C ALA A 239 1.88 14.69 -14.45
N ILE A 240 1.19 13.53 -14.38
CA ILE A 240 0.36 13.14 -13.23
C ILE A 240 1.22 13.00 -11.97
N LEU A 241 2.34 12.26 -12.05
CA LEU A 241 3.26 12.07 -10.92
C LEU A 241 3.85 13.41 -10.45
N LEU A 242 4.30 14.24 -11.38
CA LEU A 242 4.87 15.55 -11.07
C LEU A 242 3.82 16.45 -10.40
N ALA A 243 2.58 16.42 -10.89
CA ALA A 243 1.49 17.20 -10.31
C ALA A 243 1.18 16.79 -8.86
N ALA A 244 1.14 15.49 -8.57
CA ALA A 244 0.94 14.98 -7.21
C ALA A 244 2.03 15.49 -6.27
N VAL A 245 3.31 15.35 -6.66
CA VAL A 245 4.46 15.80 -5.87
C VAL A 245 4.44 17.33 -5.68
N LEU A 246 4.28 18.09 -6.76
CA LEU A 246 4.27 19.55 -6.68
C LEU A 246 3.11 20.09 -5.86
N ALA A 247 1.91 19.54 -6.04
CA ALA A 247 0.73 19.94 -5.27
C ALA A 247 0.95 19.73 -3.77
N ASN A 248 1.52 18.58 -3.37
CA ASN A 248 1.82 18.32 -1.97
C ASN A 248 2.91 19.27 -1.45
N VAL A 249 4.03 19.39 -2.14
CA VAL A 249 5.14 20.26 -1.70
C VAL A 249 4.65 21.71 -1.55
N ILE A 250 3.93 22.25 -2.55
CA ILE A 250 3.42 23.63 -2.51
C ILE A 250 2.40 23.81 -1.37
N ALA A 251 1.48 22.85 -1.20
CA ALA A 251 0.46 22.94 -0.15
C ALA A 251 1.10 22.89 1.24
N ASN A 252 2.03 21.97 1.50
CA ASN A 252 2.72 21.87 2.79
C ASN A 252 3.54 23.13 3.13
N PHE A 253 4.26 23.70 2.14
CA PHE A 253 5.11 24.87 2.40
C PHE A 253 4.36 26.20 2.46
N LYS A 254 3.34 26.37 1.62
CA LYS A 254 2.67 27.68 1.48
C LYS A 254 1.25 27.75 2.05
N PHE A 255 0.55 26.62 2.07
CA PHE A 255 -0.87 26.56 2.41
C PHE A 255 -1.22 25.37 3.30
N PRO A 256 -0.56 25.18 4.47
CA PRO A 256 -0.79 23.99 5.30
C PRO A 256 -2.26 23.85 5.73
N ALA A 257 -2.95 24.94 6.04
CA ALA A 257 -4.38 24.91 6.40
C ALA A 257 -5.29 24.41 5.25
N LEU A 258 -4.83 24.44 4.00
CA LEU A 258 -5.59 23.91 2.87
C LEU A 258 -5.61 22.38 2.86
N LEU A 259 -4.57 21.75 3.39
CA LEU A 259 -4.48 20.29 3.48
C LEU A 259 -5.51 19.68 4.42
N ASP A 260 -5.91 20.44 5.46
CA ASP A 260 -6.95 20.01 6.41
C ASP A 260 -8.38 20.26 5.86
N ALA A 261 -8.50 21.11 4.84
CA ALA A 261 -9.80 21.57 4.32
C ALA A 261 -10.16 20.98 2.95
N VAL A 262 -9.17 20.57 2.14
CA VAL A 262 -9.39 20.19 0.74
C VAL A 262 -8.48 19.02 0.35
N PRO A 263 -8.96 18.02 -0.40
CA PRO A 263 -8.16 16.89 -0.89
C PRO A 263 -7.24 17.31 -2.06
N VAL A 264 -6.25 18.15 -1.76
CA VAL A 264 -5.40 18.84 -2.76
C VAL A 264 -4.67 17.87 -3.69
N LEU A 265 -4.13 16.77 -3.15
CA LEU A 265 -3.36 15.81 -3.96
C LEU A 265 -4.25 15.11 -4.99
N GLY A 266 -5.38 14.59 -4.50
CA GLY A 266 -6.34 13.92 -5.38
C GLY A 266 -6.86 14.84 -6.47
N LEU A 267 -7.20 16.07 -6.12
CA LEU A 267 -7.67 17.08 -7.09
C LEU A 267 -6.59 17.43 -8.13
N ALA A 268 -5.32 17.53 -7.72
CA ALA A 268 -4.23 17.82 -8.66
C ALA A 268 -4.02 16.68 -9.66
N VAL A 269 -4.05 15.43 -9.21
CA VAL A 269 -3.98 14.25 -10.08
C VAL A 269 -5.13 14.25 -11.09
N TRP A 270 -6.37 14.43 -10.62
CA TRP A 270 -7.55 14.45 -11.50
C TRP A 270 -7.54 15.64 -12.45
N ALA A 271 -7.07 16.80 -12.03
CA ALA A 271 -6.94 17.96 -12.93
C ALA A 271 -6.03 17.63 -14.11
N VAL A 272 -4.87 16.99 -13.88
CA VAL A 272 -3.97 16.60 -14.98
C VAL A 272 -4.58 15.51 -15.84
N ILE A 273 -5.22 14.50 -15.29
CA ILE A 273 -5.90 13.43 -16.05
C ILE A 273 -6.92 14.05 -17.01
N LEU A 274 -7.78 14.95 -16.51
CA LEU A 274 -8.81 15.57 -17.32
C LEU A 274 -8.25 16.56 -18.36
N LEU A 275 -7.22 17.35 -18.01
CA LEU A 275 -6.58 18.28 -18.94
C LEU A 275 -5.81 17.54 -20.05
N THR A 276 -5.29 16.36 -19.78
CA THR A 276 -4.55 15.56 -20.77
C THR A 276 -5.43 14.56 -21.55
N ALA A 277 -6.68 14.38 -21.15
CA ALA A 277 -7.62 13.49 -21.83
C ALA A 277 -7.79 13.77 -23.36
N PRO A 278 -7.75 15.05 -23.84
CA PRO A 278 -7.76 15.32 -25.29
C PRO A 278 -6.53 14.79 -26.04
N LEU A 279 -5.37 14.65 -25.38
CA LEU A 279 -4.15 14.09 -26.01
C LEU A 279 -4.24 12.57 -26.15
N ARG A 280 -4.67 11.89 -25.10
CA ARG A 280 -4.94 10.45 -25.05
C ARG A 280 -6.05 10.20 -24.05
N GLN A 281 -7.16 9.67 -24.52
CA GLN A 281 -8.28 9.33 -23.63
C GLN A 281 -7.85 8.30 -22.58
N PRO A 282 -8.19 8.53 -21.30
CA PRO A 282 -8.04 7.54 -20.25
C PRO A 282 -8.93 6.32 -20.52
N ASP A 283 -8.47 5.14 -20.11
CA ASP A 283 -9.29 3.93 -20.16
C ASP A 283 -10.30 3.90 -19.01
N TRP A 284 -11.48 4.49 -19.24
CA TRP A 284 -12.56 4.55 -18.25
C TRP A 284 -13.13 3.19 -17.86
N HIS A 285 -12.85 2.12 -18.63
CA HIS A 285 -13.34 0.78 -18.33
C HIS A 285 -12.77 0.17 -17.05
N VAL A 286 -11.63 0.68 -16.57
CA VAL A 286 -11.04 0.24 -15.28
C VAL A 286 -11.79 0.80 -14.06
N MET A 287 -12.55 1.89 -14.23
CA MET A 287 -13.18 2.61 -13.12
C MET A 287 -14.13 1.78 -12.25
N PRO A 288 -15.05 0.94 -12.81
CA PRO A 288 -15.99 0.19 -11.97
C PRO A 288 -15.32 -0.81 -11.02
N GLU A 289 -14.23 -1.46 -11.47
CA GLU A 289 -13.47 -2.41 -10.65
C GLU A 289 -12.63 -1.67 -9.61
N THR A 290 -11.91 -0.63 -10.04
CA THR A 290 -11.14 0.25 -9.15
C THR A 290 -12.01 0.86 -8.07
N PHE A 291 -13.24 1.31 -8.42
CA PHE A 291 -14.19 1.85 -7.46
C PHE A 291 -14.52 0.85 -6.35
N LYS A 292 -14.80 -0.42 -6.70
CA LYS A 292 -15.07 -1.47 -5.70
C LYS A 292 -13.89 -1.69 -4.77
N GLY A 293 -12.69 -1.77 -5.32
CA GLY A 293 -11.44 -1.88 -4.55
C GLY A 293 -11.21 -0.68 -3.65
N THR A 294 -11.44 0.53 -4.16
CA THR A 294 -11.30 1.77 -3.40
C THR A 294 -12.29 1.84 -2.24
N ILE A 295 -13.58 1.52 -2.47
CA ILE A 295 -14.59 1.48 -1.38
C ILE A 295 -14.23 0.43 -0.32
N PHE A 296 -13.71 -0.72 -0.74
CA PHE A 296 -13.20 -1.74 0.19
C PHE A 296 -12.11 -1.16 1.11
N LEU A 297 -11.11 -0.49 0.55
CA LEU A 297 -10.01 0.10 1.31
C LEU A 297 -10.49 1.26 2.21
N LEU A 298 -11.36 2.12 1.70
CA LEU A 298 -11.95 3.21 2.50
C LEU A 298 -12.75 2.68 3.68
N ALA A 299 -13.49 1.58 3.52
CA ALA A 299 -14.23 0.96 4.62
C ALA A 299 -13.27 0.48 5.73
N LEU A 300 -12.14 -0.11 5.38
CA LEU A 300 -11.12 -0.54 6.36
C LEU A 300 -10.42 0.63 7.03
N VAL A 301 -10.05 1.67 6.28
CA VAL A 301 -9.44 2.88 6.84
C VAL A 301 -10.40 3.58 7.81
N THR A 302 -11.67 3.72 7.44
CA THR A 302 -12.71 4.28 8.32
C THR A 302 -12.91 3.44 9.57
N ALA A 303 -12.92 2.10 9.45
CA ALA A 303 -13.00 1.22 10.62
C ALA A 303 -11.79 1.40 11.54
N ALA A 304 -10.57 1.44 10.98
CA ALA A 304 -9.33 1.64 11.72
C ALA A 304 -9.29 3.00 12.44
N SER A 305 -9.79 4.08 11.80
CA SER A 305 -9.80 5.42 12.41
C SER A 305 -10.67 5.52 13.67
N MET A 306 -11.61 4.59 13.87
CA MET A 306 -12.47 4.53 15.05
C MET A 306 -11.89 3.69 16.20
N MET A 307 -10.72 3.05 16.04
CA MET A 307 -10.15 2.16 17.06
C MET A 307 -9.59 2.95 18.25
N PRO A 308 -9.69 2.38 19.48
CA PRO A 308 -9.11 2.98 20.70
C PRO A 308 -7.59 2.70 20.76
N VAL A 309 -6.82 3.37 19.89
CA VAL A 309 -5.39 3.11 19.66
C VAL A 309 -4.52 3.33 20.91
N GLU A 310 -5.02 4.06 21.92
CA GLU A 310 -4.37 4.31 23.22
C GLU A 310 -4.22 3.02 24.04
N LYS A 311 -4.97 1.98 23.70
CA LYS A 311 -4.90 0.64 24.32
C LYS A 311 -3.93 -0.30 23.61
N LEU A 312 -3.32 0.12 22.49
CA LEU A 312 -2.29 -0.66 21.80
C LEU A 312 -0.95 -0.62 22.57
N PRO A 313 -0.09 -1.64 22.42
CA PRO A 313 1.27 -1.57 22.94
C PRO A 313 2.01 -0.33 22.40
N ALA A 314 2.82 0.30 23.25
CA ALA A 314 3.58 1.49 22.86
C ALA A 314 4.40 1.25 21.59
N ALA A 315 4.51 2.29 20.75
CA ALA A 315 5.32 2.26 19.54
C ALA A 315 6.79 2.01 19.91
N SER A 316 7.38 1.04 19.23
CA SER A 316 8.78 0.62 19.41
C SER A 316 9.22 -0.14 18.16
N TRP A 317 10.53 -0.38 18.01
CA TRP A 317 11.02 -1.20 16.89
C TRP A 317 10.47 -2.64 16.96
N GLN A 318 10.22 -3.19 18.16
CA GLN A 318 9.63 -4.53 18.32
C GLN A 318 8.20 -4.58 17.83
N THR A 319 7.40 -3.56 18.17
CA THR A 319 6.01 -3.47 17.68
C THR A 319 5.97 -3.19 16.19
N ALA A 320 6.87 -2.36 15.64
CA ALA A 320 6.99 -2.14 14.20
C ALA A 320 7.35 -3.45 13.46
N LEU A 321 8.36 -4.21 13.93
CA LEU A 321 8.71 -5.52 13.39
C LEU A 321 7.52 -6.48 13.47
N GLY A 322 6.82 -6.51 14.61
CA GLY A 322 5.63 -7.35 14.81
C GLY A 322 4.50 -7.01 13.83
N LEU A 323 4.26 -5.72 13.58
CA LEU A 323 3.25 -5.26 12.62
C LEU A 323 3.51 -5.76 11.20
N GLY A 324 4.77 -5.93 10.78
CA GLY A 324 5.08 -6.54 9.49
C GLY A 324 4.70 -8.01 9.38
N PHE A 325 4.84 -8.80 10.45
CA PHE A 325 4.31 -10.17 10.48
C PHE A 325 2.78 -10.19 10.51
N VAL A 326 2.15 -9.23 11.17
CA VAL A 326 0.69 -9.05 11.13
C VAL A 326 0.26 -8.67 9.71
N SER A 327 1.02 -7.80 9.02
CA SER A 327 0.77 -7.41 7.62
C SER A 327 0.88 -8.59 6.64
N ALA A 328 1.62 -9.64 6.97
CA ALA A 328 1.64 -10.86 6.16
C ALA A 328 0.27 -11.56 6.07
N VAL A 329 -0.58 -11.37 7.07
CA VAL A 329 -1.91 -12.00 7.17
C VAL A 329 -3.03 -11.00 6.92
N PHE A 330 -2.81 -9.73 7.24
CA PHE A 330 -3.79 -8.66 7.08
C PHE A 330 -3.24 -7.60 6.13
N ASP A 331 -4.11 -7.01 5.32
CA ASP A 331 -3.72 -5.94 4.40
C ASP A 331 -2.97 -4.81 5.12
N ASN A 332 -1.94 -4.26 4.47
CA ASN A 332 -1.05 -3.25 5.03
C ASN A 332 -1.75 -1.91 5.31
N ILE A 333 -2.80 -1.56 4.57
CA ILE A 333 -3.47 -0.26 4.67
C ILE A 333 -4.15 -0.04 6.03
N PRO A 334 -5.02 -0.95 6.54
CA PRO A 334 -5.63 -0.77 7.84
C PRO A 334 -4.62 -0.75 9.00
N LEU A 335 -3.51 -1.47 8.90
CA LEU A 335 -2.46 -1.45 9.91
C LEU A 335 -1.72 -0.11 9.93
N THR A 336 -1.46 0.47 8.76
CA THR A 336 -0.90 1.82 8.63
C THR A 336 -1.85 2.87 9.22
N ALA A 337 -3.16 2.76 8.95
CA ALA A 337 -4.16 3.67 9.51
C ALA A 337 -4.18 3.62 11.05
N LEU A 338 -4.10 2.41 11.65
CA LEU A 338 -3.98 2.25 13.10
C LEU A 338 -2.71 2.88 13.66
N ALA A 339 -1.57 2.64 13.02
CA ALA A 339 -0.29 3.16 13.46
C ALA A 339 -0.22 4.70 13.36
N LEU A 340 -0.79 5.29 12.31
CA LEU A 340 -0.92 6.74 12.16
C LEU A 340 -1.77 7.35 13.27
N LYS A 341 -2.86 6.71 13.65
CA LYS A 341 -3.70 7.15 14.78
C LYS A 341 -3.00 7.00 16.12
N GLN A 342 -2.18 5.98 16.29
CA GLN A 342 -1.41 5.76 17.52
C GLN A 342 -0.27 6.76 17.64
N GLY A 343 0.46 7.03 16.56
CA GLY A 343 1.65 7.88 16.56
C GLY A 343 2.87 7.25 17.25
N GLY A 344 3.97 8.01 17.31
CA GLY A 344 5.17 7.63 18.05
C GLY A 344 6.03 6.54 17.41
N TYR A 345 5.79 6.20 16.14
CA TYR A 345 6.64 5.30 15.38
C TYR A 345 7.79 6.05 14.70
N ASP A 346 8.84 5.33 14.43
CA ASP A 346 9.80 5.68 13.39
C ASP A 346 9.17 5.29 12.04
N TRP A 347 8.85 6.30 11.24
CA TRP A 347 8.01 6.11 10.05
C TRP A 347 8.72 5.37 8.93
N GLY A 348 10.05 5.45 8.84
CA GLY A 348 10.84 4.65 7.91
C GLY A 348 10.72 3.16 8.22
N TYR A 349 10.84 2.78 9.49
CA TYR A 349 10.66 1.39 9.92
C TYR A 349 9.24 0.91 9.74
N LEU A 350 8.25 1.75 10.06
CA LEU A 350 6.86 1.36 9.88
C LEU A 350 6.54 1.16 8.39
N ALA A 351 6.97 2.07 7.52
CA ALA A 351 6.77 1.98 6.09
C ALA A 351 7.35 0.68 5.51
N TYR A 352 8.60 0.36 5.89
CA TYR A 352 9.21 -0.91 5.49
C TYR A 352 8.47 -2.11 6.08
N ALA A 353 8.23 -2.11 7.37
CA ALA A 353 7.67 -3.27 8.07
C ALA A 353 6.28 -3.62 7.52
N VAL A 354 5.38 -2.65 7.47
CA VAL A 354 4.01 -2.88 7.04
C VAL A 354 3.92 -3.08 5.53
N GLY A 355 4.62 -2.25 4.74
CA GLY A 355 4.62 -2.35 3.28
C GLY A 355 5.23 -3.66 2.80
N PHE A 356 6.48 -3.94 3.16
CA PHE A 356 7.17 -5.15 2.71
C PHE A 356 6.63 -6.42 3.38
N GLY A 357 6.21 -6.35 4.66
CA GLY A 357 5.68 -7.49 5.42
C GLY A 357 4.53 -8.20 4.73
N GLY A 358 3.66 -7.46 4.06
CA GLY A 358 2.57 -7.99 3.25
C GLY A 358 2.99 -8.91 2.09
N SER A 359 4.28 -8.98 1.76
CA SER A 359 4.80 -9.87 0.71
C SER A 359 4.95 -11.32 1.14
N MET A 360 5.01 -11.59 2.45
CA MET A 360 5.31 -12.93 2.98
C MET A 360 4.20 -13.95 2.70
N ILE A 361 2.95 -13.50 2.49
CA ILE A 361 1.82 -14.34 2.07
C ILE A 361 1.11 -13.65 0.91
N TRP A 362 0.58 -14.41 -0.05
CA TRP A 362 0.03 -13.87 -1.29
C TRP A 362 -1.15 -12.90 -1.10
N PHE A 363 -1.90 -13.00 -0.01
CA PHE A 363 -3.03 -12.10 0.31
C PHE A 363 -2.68 -11.03 1.36
N GLY A 364 -1.45 -10.96 1.83
CA GLY A 364 -1.01 -9.95 2.81
C GLY A 364 -0.88 -8.54 2.25
N SER A 365 -0.96 -8.37 0.92
CA SER A 365 -1.00 -7.07 0.26
C SER A 365 -1.90 -7.11 -0.96
N SER A 366 -2.46 -5.95 -1.30
CA SER A 366 -3.27 -5.77 -2.50
C SER A 366 -2.51 -6.14 -3.79
N ALA A 367 -1.20 -5.90 -3.85
CA ALA A 367 -0.33 -6.33 -4.95
C ALA A 367 -0.27 -7.86 -5.08
N GLY A 368 -0.17 -8.57 -3.96
CA GLY A 368 -0.18 -10.03 -3.94
C GLY A 368 -1.53 -10.61 -4.39
N VAL A 369 -2.63 -10.03 -3.93
CA VAL A 369 -3.99 -10.43 -4.36
C VAL A 369 -4.18 -10.23 -5.86
N ALA A 370 -3.78 -9.07 -6.38
CA ALA A 370 -3.89 -8.75 -7.81
C ALA A 370 -3.06 -9.71 -8.68
N LEU A 371 -1.82 -9.98 -8.28
CA LEU A 371 -0.94 -10.92 -8.99
C LEU A 371 -1.47 -12.36 -8.91
N ALA A 372 -2.01 -12.79 -7.76
CA ALA A 372 -2.61 -14.12 -7.59
C ALA A 372 -3.90 -14.29 -8.41
N ASN A 373 -4.61 -13.23 -8.75
CA ASN A 373 -5.73 -13.29 -9.69
C ASN A 373 -5.24 -13.52 -11.12
N MET A 374 -4.09 -12.99 -11.49
CA MET A 374 -3.43 -13.25 -12.77
C MET A 374 -2.84 -14.67 -12.85
N TYR A 375 -2.40 -15.21 -11.69
CA TYR A 375 -1.75 -16.53 -11.54
C TYR A 375 -2.47 -17.34 -10.45
N PRO A 376 -3.60 -18.01 -10.78
CA PRO A 376 -4.40 -18.73 -9.77
C PRO A 376 -3.64 -19.79 -8.97
N GLU A 377 -2.58 -20.38 -9.57
CA GLU A 377 -1.69 -21.33 -8.92
C GLU A 377 -0.92 -20.74 -7.72
N ALA A 378 -0.78 -19.43 -7.65
CA ALA A 378 -0.15 -18.71 -6.54
C ALA A 378 -1.02 -18.65 -5.28
N LYS A 379 -2.33 -18.93 -5.37
CA LYS A 379 -3.28 -18.86 -4.22
C LYS A 379 -3.09 -19.99 -3.19
N SER A 380 -1.96 -20.67 -3.18
CA SER A 380 -1.61 -21.68 -2.19
C SER A 380 -0.66 -21.11 -1.14
N VAL A 381 -1.15 -20.86 0.08
CA VAL A 381 -0.34 -20.35 1.19
C VAL A 381 0.88 -21.24 1.46
N GLY A 382 0.68 -22.56 1.53
CA GLY A 382 1.78 -23.50 1.79
C GLY A 382 2.89 -23.40 0.73
N ARG A 383 2.55 -23.38 -0.56
CA ARG A 383 3.53 -23.22 -1.63
C ARG A 383 4.15 -21.84 -1.67
N TRP A 384 3.37 -20.80 -1.39
CA TRP A 384 3.90 -19.42 -1.32
C TRP A 384 4.97 -19.31 -0.24
N VAL A 385 4.69 -19.77 0.98
CA VAL A 385 5.64 -19.71 2.10
C VAL A 385 6.86 -20.61 1.86
N THR A 386 6.64 -21.85 1.39
CA THR A 386 7.75 -22.79 1.19
C THR A 386 8.66 -22.45 0.03
N GLN A 387 8.14 -21.86 -1.04
CA GLN A 387 8.93 -21.49 -2.23
C GLN A 387 9.38 -20.02 -2.18
N GLY A 388 8.61 -19.14 -1.51
CA GLY A 388 8.90 -17.73 -1.31
C GLY A 388 9.61 -17.42 0.02
N TRP A 389 10.09 -18.42 0.78
CA TRP A 389 10.74 -18.22 2.07
C TRP A 389 11.87 -17.16 2.08
N PRO A 390 12.64 -16.92 0.97
CA PRO A 390 13.66 -15.90 0.99
C PRO A 390 13.09 -14.49 1.26
N VAL A 391 11.82 -14.26 0.94
CA VAL A 391 11.13 -12.98 1.21
C VAL A 391 10.99 -12.75 2.72
N ALA A 392 10.57 -13.76 3.49
CA ALA A 392 10.44 -13.64 4.93
C ALA A 392 11.81 -13.45 5.63
N VAL A 393 12.84 -14.15 5.16
CA VAL A 393 14.21 -13.95 5.65
C VAL A 393 14.71 -12.54 5.30
N ALA A 394 14.45 -12.08 4.09
CA ALA A 394 14.81 -10.74 3.63
C ALA A 394 14.13 -9.64 4.46
N TYR A 395 12.85 -9.85 4.84
CA TYR A 395 12.13 -8.94 5.74
C TYR A 395 12.89 -8.74 7.06
N VAL A 396 13.21 -9.84 7.74
CA VAL A 396 13.87 -9.80 9.05
C VAL A 396 15.28 -9.20 8.94
N ILE A 397 16.08 -9.67 8.00
CA ILE A 397 17.46 -9.18 7.84
C ILE A 397 17.47 -7.70 7.44
N GLY A 398 16.61 -7.29 6.48
CA GLY A 398 16.49 -5.89 6.06
C GLY A 398 16.15 -4.98 7.23
N PHE A 399 15.16 -5.37 8.05
CA PHE A 399 14.77 -4.62 9.25
C PHE A 399 15.93 -4.44 10.23
N PHE A 400 16.64 -5.53 10.59
CA PHE A 400 17.75 -5.45 11.54
C PHE A 400 18.98 -4.74 10.98
N VAL A 401 19.25 -4.84 9.67
CA VAL A 401 20.32 -4.06 9.03
C VAL A 401 19.99 -2.56 9.07
N MET A 402 18.75 -2.17 8.78
CA MET A 402 18.30 -0.78 8.92
C MET A 402 18.47 -0.32 10.38
N LEU A 403 18.07 -1.15 11.36
CA LEU A 403 18.21 -0.86 12.77
C LEU A 403 19.68 -0.69 13.20
N ALA A 404 20.59 -1.47 12.63
CA ALA A 404 22.02 -1.35 12.91
C ALA A 404 22.65 -0.10 12.27
N ILE A 405 22.14 0.36 11.13
CA ILE A 405 22.69 1.51 10.38
C ILE A 405 22.11 2.84 10.89
N LEU A 406 20.79 2.90 11.02
CA LEU A 406 20.09 4.16 11.33
C LEU A 406 19.74 4.31 12.83
N GLY A 407 19.60 3.18 13.57
CA GLY A 407 19.03 3.21 14.92
C GLY A 407 17.52 3.41 14.88
N TRP A 408 16.88 3.53 16.04
CA TRP A 408 15.44 3.79 16.16
C TRP A 408 15.22 5.23 16.62
N HIS A 409 14.56 6.05 15.80
CA HIS A 409 14.32 7.47 16.03
C HIS A 409 12.82 7.77 15.82
N PRO A 410 11.97 7.53 16.85
CA PRO A 410 10.54 7.78 16.71
C PRO A 410 10.27 9.26 16.51
N ASP A 411 9.47 9.58 15.51
CA ASP A 411 9.00 10.94 15.31
C ASP A 411 7.93 11.30 16.36
N PRO A 412 7.88 12.56 16.83
CA PRO A 412 6.80 13.01 17.69
C PRO A 412 5.45 12.77 17.02
N ALA A 413 4.42 12.54 17.86
CA ALA A 413 3.07 12.30 17.38
C ALA A 413 2.67 13.32 16.29
N LEU A 414 2.10 12.84 15.23
CA LEU A 414 1.51 13.67 14.18
C LEU A 414 0.47 14.61 14.80
N LYS A 415 0.46 15.86 14.40
CA LYS A 415 -0.43 16.91 14.94
C LYS A 415 -1.89 16.59 14.67
#